data_94cdf604c5d4056a2eeb5bbba597c15f
#
_entry.id   94cdf604c5d4056a2eeb5bbba597c15f
#
_cell.length_a   1.000
_cell.length_b   1.000
_cell.length_c   1.000
_cell.angle_alpha   90.00
_cell.angle_beta   90.00
_cell.angle_gamma   90.00
#
_symmetry.space_group_name_H-M   'P 1'
#
loop_
_entity.id
_entity.type
_entity.pdbx_description
1 polymer ?
#
loop_
_entity_poly.entity_id
_entity_poly.type
_entity_poly.pdbx_seq_one_letter_code
_entity_poly.pdbx_strand_id
1 'polypeptide(L)'
;MLARSVELFNDRGFDGTSMEDLARHLGITKSAIYHHVSSKDALLGLALDRALSGLERAAADVRTMDGSAVDRLESLVRRSVEVLVDRLPYVTLLLRVHGNSPVERDALARRRKLDRFAAALVKDAIDAGDLRPDVDAAVNSRLLFGMVNSLVEWLRPTSTHTASDLADAVARAAFDGLRSR
;
A
#
# COMPACT_ATOMS: atom_id res chain seq x y z
N MET A 1 9.85 18.82 -1.98
CA MET A 1 9.69 18.79 -0.52
C MET A 1 9.12 17.46 -0.03
N LEU A 2 7.87 17.06 -0.36
CA LEU A 2 7.23 15.86 0.19
C LEU A 2 8.06 14.57 0.02
N ALA A 3 8.57 14.27 -1.18
CA ALA A 3 9.34 13.05 -1.42
C ALA A 3 10.58 12.93 -0.50
N ARG A 4 11.37 14.01 -0.41
CA ARG A 4 12.56 14.04 0.48
C ARG A 4 12.19 13.96 1.96
N SER A 5 11.03 14.48 2.36
CA SER A 5 10.55 14.32 3.74
C SER A 5 10.17 12.87 4.04
N VAL A 6 9.56 12.17 3.08
CA VAL A 6 9.20 10.75 3.20
C VAL A 6 10.46 9.88 3.29
N GLU A 7 11.52 10.19 2.54
CA GLU A 7 12.83 9.53 2.67
C GLU A 7 13.33 9.62 4.11
N LEU A 8 13.33 10.84 4.70
CA LEU A 8 13.78 11.04 6.08
C LEU A 8 12.90 10.30 7.10
N PHE A 9 11.57 10.28 6.90
CA PHE A 9 10.65 9.53 7.75
C PHE A 9 10.88 8.02 7.66
N ASN A 10 11.20 7.50 6.48
CA ASN A 10 11.53 6.09 6.31
C ASN A 10 12.87 5.71 6.95
N ASP A 11 13.85 6.61 6.91
CA ASP A 11 15.19 6.39 7.48
C ASP A 11 15.21 6.46 9.01
N ARG A 12 14.59 7.50 9.60
CA ARG A 12 14.71 7.82 11.03
C ARG A 12 13.46 7.54 11.84
N GLY A 13 12.37 7.16 11.17
CA GLY A 13 11.05 7.10 11.75
C GLY A 13 10.37 8.47 11.86
N PHE A 14 9.04 8.46 11.78
CA PHE A 14 8.26 9.70 11.88
C PHE A 14 8.40 10.36 13.26
N ASP A 15 8.27 9.58 14.34
CA ASP A 15 8.33 10.11 15.71
C ASP A 15 9.71 10.68 16.05
N GLY A 16 10.77 10.03 15.56
CA GLY A 16 12.17 10.47 15.75
C GLY A 16 12.60 11.66 14.88
N THR A 17 11.73 12.17 14.01
CA THR A 17 12.04 13.27 13.08
C THR A 17 11.36 14.56 13.53
N SER A 18 12.14 15.63 13.76
CA SER A 18 11.63 16.97 14.07
C SER A 18 11.46 17.82 12.80
N MET A 19 10.69 18.92 12.90
CA MET A 19 10.60 19.93 11.83
C MET A 19 11.95 20.59 11.52
N GLU A 20 12.86 20.60 12.47
CA GLU A 20 14.22 21.13 12.32
C GLU A 20 15.11 20.15 11.53
N ASP A 21 14.97 18.85 11.79
CA ASP A 21 15.65 17.81 10.99
C ASP A 21 15.17 17.82 9.54
N LEU A 22 13.87 18.01 9.32
CA LEU A 22 13.30 18.19 8.00
C LEU A 22 13.87 19.43 7.30
N ALA A 23 13.95 20.57 7.98
CA ALA A 23 14.51 21.81 7.43
C ALA A 23 15.97 21.60 6.99
N ARG A 24 16.76 20.99 7.85
CA ARG A 24 18.17 20.65 7.58
C ARG A 24 18.31 19.69 6.40
N HIS A 25 17.50 18.61 6.37
CA HIS A 25 17.52 17.62 5.29
C HIS A 25 17.09 18.21 3.94
N LEU A 26 16.13 19.13 3.95
CA LEU A 26 15.62 19.81 2.75
C LEU A 26 16.53 20.94 2.27
N GLY A 27 17.44 21.43 3.11
CA GLY A 27 18.31 22.58 2.81
C GLY A 27 17.55 23.92 2.80
N ILE A 28 16.47 24.04 3.60
CA ILE A 28 15.65 25.25 3.71
C ILE A 28 15.45 25.65 5.18
N THR A 29 14.90 26.82 5.42
CA THR A 29 14.59 27.26 6.77
C THR A 29 13.33 26.58 7.32
N LYS A 30 13.24 26.45 8.63
CA LYS A 30 12.02 25.94 9.30
C LYS A 30 10.78 26.78 8.95
N SER A 31 10.95 28.11 8.85
CA SER A 31 9.88 29.01 8.41
C SER A 31 9.39 28.70 7.01
N ALA A 32 10.31 28.37 6.08
CA ALA A 32 9.94 28.00 4.71
C ALA A 32 9.09 26.71 4.66
N ILE A 33 9.32 25.75 5.54
CA ILE A 33 8.47 24.55 5.60
C ILE A 33 7.04 24.94 6.03
N TYR A 34 6.90 25.79 7.05
CA TYR A 34 5.59 26.22 7.55
C TYR A 34 4.77 27.06 6.56
N HIS A 35 5.39 27.62 5.53
CA HIS A 35 4.66 28.22 4.41
C HIS A 35 3.94 27.17 3.53
N HIS A 36 4.38 25.93 3.57
CA HIS A 36 3.79 24.85 2.74
C HIS A 36 2.92 23.88 3.53
N VAL A 37 3.22 23.64 4.80
CA VAL A 37 2.50 22.71 5.67
C VAL A 37 2.41 23.25 7.08
N SER A 38 1.25 23.07 7.73
CA SER A 38 1.00 23.60 9.07
C SER A 38 1.70 22.82 10.19
N SER A 39 2.06 21.57 9.95
CA SER A 39 2.66 20.69 10.96
C SER A 39 3.38 19.48 10.34
N LYS A 40 4.12 18.75 11.16
CA LYS A 40 4.71 17.46 10.80
C LYS A 40 3.62 16.42 10.47
N ASP A 41 2.51 16.43 11.24
CA ASP A 41 1.35 15.55 10.99
C ASP A 41 0.66 15.87 9.67
N ALA A 42 0.53 17.15 9.30
CA ALA A 42 -0.02 17.53 7.99
C ALA A 42 0.86 16.99 6.84
N LEU A 43 2.18 17.04 7.00
CA LEU A 43 3.11 16.48 6.03
C LEU A 43 3.01 14.96 5.94
N LEU A 44 2.87 14.27 7.09
CA LEU A 44 2.59 12.83 7.14
C LEU A 44 1.27 12.51 6.42
N GLY A 45 0.20 13.26 6.71
CA GLY A 45 -1.09 13.08 6.07
C GLY A 45 -1.03 13.13 4.56
N LEU A 46 -0.32 14.12 4.00
CA LEU A 46 -0.08 14.23 2.55
C LEU A 46 0.67 13.01 1.99
N ALA A 47 1.64 12.50 2.74
CA ALA A 47 2.41 11.33 2.32
C ALA A 47 1.57 10.06 2.33
N LEU A 48 0.81 9.82 3.41
CA LEU A 48 -0.08 8.66 3.55
C LEU A 48 -1.23 8.70 2.53
N ASP A 49 -1.79 9.89 2.26
CA ASP A 49 -2.82 10.07 1.24
C ASP A 49 -2.32 9.72 -0.15
N ARG A 50 -1.06 10.03 -0.46
CA ARG A 50 -0.46 9.67 -1.76
C ARG A 50 -0.40 8.15 -1.97
N ALA A 51 -0.14 7.36 -0.94
CA ALA A 51 -0.19 5.90 -1.01
C ALA A 51 -1.64 5.41 -1.11
N LEU A 52 -2.49 5.82 -0.17
CA LEU A 52 -3.86 5.34 -0.04
C LEU A 52 -4.73 5.70 -1.24
N SER A 53 -4.63 6.92 -1.77
CA SER A 53 -5.42 7.34 -2.95
C SER A 53 -5.14 6.49 -4.19
N GLY A 54 -3.95 5.91 -4.32
CA GLY A 54 -3.63 4.94 -5.38
C GLY A 54 -4.34 3.62 -5.19
N LEU A 55 -4.24 3.05 -3.99
CA LEU A 55 -4.89 1.79 -3.64
C LEU A 55 -6.42 1.90 -3.66
N GLU A 56 -6.97 3.03 -3.21
CA GLU A 56 -8.40 3.29 -3.24
C GLU A 56 -8.94 3.39 -4.66
N ARG A 57 -8.19 4.01 -5.60
CA ARG A 57 -8.54 4.02 -7.02
C ARG A 57 -8.49 2.62 -7.61
N ALA A 58 -7.43 1.85 -7.35
CA ALA A 58 -7.35 0.46 -7.78
C ALA A 58 -8.56 -0.38 -7.30
N ALA A 59 -8.96 -0.20 -6.04
CA ALA A 59 -10.14 -0.87 -5.50
C ALA A 59 -11.46 -0.37 -6.12
N ALA A 60 -11.57 0.93 -6.44
CA ALA A 60 -12.76 1.50 -7.10
C ALA A 60 -12.91 0.97 -8.53
N ASP A 61 -11.84 0.91 -9.29
CA ASP A 61 -11.83 0.37 -10.65
C ASP A 61 -12.26 -1.11 -10.67
N VAL A 62 -11.73 -1.90 -9.72
CA VAL A 62 -12.06 -3.32 -9.60
C VAL A 62 -13.53 -3.55 -9.19
N ARG A 63 -14.14 -2.65 -8.42
CA ARG A 63 -15.56 -2.75 -8.05
C ARG A 63 -16.50 -2.66 -9.26
N THR A 64 -16.12 -1.90 -10.26
CA THR A 64 -16.89 -1.67 -11.49
C THR A 64 -16.46 -2.57 -12.65
N MET A 65 -15.44 -3.38 -12.44
CA MET A 65 -14.90 -4.29 -13.45
C MET A 65 -15.84 -5.49 -13.64
N ASP A 66 -16.13 -5.83 -14.90
CA ASP A 66 -16.80 -7.08 -15.28
C ASP A 66 -15.87 -8.27 -15.06
N GLY A 67 -16.44 -9.44 -14.85
CA GLY A 67 -15.70 -10.68 -14.66
C GLY A 67 -16.02 -11.40 -13.35
N SER A 68 -15.43 -12.57 -13.16
CA SER A 68 -15.59 -13.38 -11.95
C SER A 68 -14.96 -12.71 -10.72
N ALA A 69 -15.28 -13.18 -9.52
CA ALA A 69 -14.68 -12.69 -8.29
C ALA A 69 -13.16 -12.91 -8.26
N VAL A 70 -12.70 -14.06 -8.80
CA VAL A 70 -11.26 -14.36 -8.88
C VAL A 70 -10.54 -13.45 -9.88
N ASP A 71 -11.13 -13.11 -11.02
CA ASP A 71 -10.54 -12.18 -11.98
C ASP A 71 -10.40 -10.79 -11.38
N ARG A 72 -11.43 -10.32 -10.67
CA ARG A 72 -11.41 -9.04 -9.94
C ARG A 72 -10.36 -9.05 -8.82
N LEU A 73 -10.24 -10.15 -8.08
CA LEU A 73 -9.23 -10.29 -7.03
C LEU A 73 -7.81 -10.27 -7.62
N GLU A 74 -7.57 -11.01 -8.72
CA GLU A 74 -6.28 -10.99 -9.41
C GLU A 74 -5.95 -9.58 -9.92
N SER A 75 -6.93 -8.89 -10.52
CA SER A 75 -6.76 -7.50 -10.94
C SER A 75 -6.42 -6.57 -9.77
N LEU A 76 -7.06 -6.75 -8.60
CA LEU A 76 -6.75 -5.96 -7.41
C LEU A 76 -5.31 -6.19 -6.93
N VAL A 77 -4.85 -7.44 -6.92
CA VAL A 77 -3.46 -7.79 -6.54
C VAL A 77 -2.47 -7.13 -7.51
N ARG A 78 -2.67 -7.27 -8.81
CA ARG A 78 -1.80 -6.68 -9.84
C ARG A 78 -1.70 -5.17 -9.71
N ARG A 79 -2.83 -4.47 -9.64
CA ARG A 79 -2.88 -3.02 -9.47
C ARG A 79 -2.27 -2.55 -8.14
N SER A 80 -2.39 -3.36 -7.08
CA SER A 80 -1.74 -3.05 -5.79
C SER A 80 -0.22 -3.13 -5.88
N VAL A 81 0.32 -4.09 -6.63
CA VAL A 81 1.76 -4.17 -6.93
C VAL A 81 2.21 -2.94 -7.73
N GLU A 82 1.48 -2.58 -8.79
CA GLU A 82 1.80 -1.39 -9.61
C GLU A 82 1.84 -0.12 -8.75
N VAL A 83 0.81 0.10 -7.92
CA VAL A 83 0.76 1.25 -7.00
C VAL A 83 1.92 1.22 -6.01
N LEU A 84 2.28 0.03 -5.48
CA LEU A 84 3.40 -0.12 -4.55
C LEU A 84 4.71 0.24 -5.23
N VAL A 85 4.98 -0.24 -6.43
CA VAL A 85 6.21 0.04 -7.18
C VAL A 85 6.30 1.53 -7.53
N ASP A 86 5.22 2.11 -8.08
CA ASP A 86 5.18 3.53 -8.47
C ASP A 86 5.32 4.48 -7.28
N ARG A 87 4.92 4.05 -6.10
CA ARG A 87 4.84 4.87 -4.88
C ARG A 87 5.59 4.26 -3.72
N LEU A 88 6.63 3.50 -4.00
CA LEU A 88 7.37 2.69 -3.02
C LEU A 88 7.69 3.42 -1.71
N PRO A 89 8.27 4.64 -1.69
CA PRO A 89 8.57 5.32 -0.42
C PRO A 89 7.32 5.65 0.41
N TYR A 90 6.22 5.98 -0.26
CA TYR A 90 4.95 6.34 0.40
C TYR A 90 4.23 5.11 0.96
N VAL A 91 4.24 4.00 0.20
CA VAL A 91 3.66 2.73 0.67
C VAL A 91 4.50 2.16 1.80
N THR A 92 5.83 2.24 1.73
CA THR A 92 6.73 1.86 2.84
C THR A 92 6.36 2.62 4.12
N LEU A 93 6.18 3.93 4.04
CA LEU A 93 5.76 4.74 5.18
C LEU A 93 4.38 4.32 5.71
N LEU A 94 3.40 4.08 4.82
CA LEU A 94 2.06 3.62 5.19
C LEU A 94 2.09 2.27 5.93
N LEU A 95 2.99 1.36 5.57
CA LEU A 95 3.10 0.05 6.23
C LEU A 95 3.75 0.13 7.62
N ARG A 96 4.43 1.23 7.93
CA ARG A 96 5.16 1.47 9.19
C ARG A 96 4.39 2.29 10.22
N VAL A 97 3.21 2.85 9.89
CA VAL A 97 2.41 3.61 10.85
C VAL A 97 1.72 2.68 11.85
N HIS A 98 1.64 3.13 13.11
CA HIS A 98 1.12 2.33 14.23
C HIS A 98 -0.18 2.89 14.82
N GLY A 99 -0.61 4.09 14.45
CA GLY A 99 -1.82 4.74 14.97
C GLY A 99 -1.58 5.66 16.15
N ASN A 100 -0.35 6.14 16.33
CA ASN A 100 0.04 7.02 17.42
C ASN A 100 -0.60 8.42 17.32
N SER A 101 -0.90 8.88 16.11
CA SER A 101 -1.53 10.18 15.85
C SER A 101 -2.94 10.03 15.24
N PRO A 102 -3.77 11.08 15.24
CA PRO A 102 -5.06 11.07 14.54
C PRO A 102 -4.91 10.78 13.04
N VAL A 103 -3.88 11.32 12.41
CA VAL A 103 -3.57 11.14 10.99
C VAL A 103 -3.25 9.68 10.68
N GLU A 104 -2.46 9.03 11.52
CA GLU A 104 -2.16 7.59 11.38
C GLU A 104 -3.41 6.73 11.61
N ARG A 105 -4.25 7.06 12.60
CA ARG A 105 -5.50 6.33 12.85
C ARG A 105 -6.45 6.41 11.67
N ASP A 106 -6.56 7.57 11.02
CA ASP A 106 -7.35 7.72 9.78
C ASP A 106 -6.78 6.85 8.66
N ALA A 107 -5.48 6.90 8.42
CA ALA A 107 -4.82 6.09 7.40
C ALA A 107 -5.04 4.58 7.64
N LEU A 108 -4.92 4.12 8.88
CA LEU A 108 -5.20 2.73 9.26
C LEU A 108 -6.70 2.38 9.09
N ALA A 109 -7.61 3.32 9.32
CA ALA A 109 -9.04 3.08 9.08
C ALA A 109 -9.34 2.92 7.58
N ARG A 110 -8.72 3.74 6.72
CA ARG A 110 -8.81 3.62 5.25
C ARG A 110 -8.21 2.29 4.78
N ARG A 111 -7.03 1.92 5.27
CA ARG A 111 -6.39 0.63 4.96
C ARG A 111 -7.28 -0.55 5.33
N ARG A 112 -7.91 -0.54 6.53
CA ARG A 112 -8.86 -1.59 6.93
C ARG A 112 -10.09 -1.71 6.01
N LYS A 113 -10.51 -0.62 5.33
CA LYS A 113 -11.57 -0.70 4.31
C LYS A 113 -11.10 -1.47 3.07
N LEU A 114 -9.86 -1.24 2.64
CA LEU A 114 -9.25 -1.98 1.53
C LEU A 114 -9.09 -3.47 1.87
N ASP A 115 -8.60 -3.78 3.08
CA ASP A 115 -8.44 -5.15 3.56
C ASP A 115 -9.78 -5.90 3.57
N ARG A 116 -10.87 -5.25 4.04
CA ARG A 116 -12.21 -5.85 4.01
C ARG A 116 -12.73 -6.06 2.60
N PHE A 117 -12.46 -5.14 1.69
CA PHE A 117 -12.84 -5.31 0.29
C PHE A 117 -12.13 -6.50 -0.36
N ALA A 118 -10.83 -6.63 -0.13
CA ALA A 118 -10.05 -7.77 -0.60
C ALA A 118 -10.56 -9.11 -0.03
N ALA A 119 -10.82 -9.15 1.28
CA ALA A 119 -11.38 -10.35 1.93
C ALA A 119 -12.77 -10.73 1.39
N ALA A 120 -13.60 -9.76 1.03
CA ALA A 120 -14.90 -10.02 0.39
C ALA A 120 -14.73 -10.66 -0.99
N LEU A 121 -13.81 -10.16 -1.82
CA LEU A 121 -13.51 -10.78 -3.13
C LEU A 121 -12.98 -12.21 -2.99
N VAL A 122 -12.12 -12.48 -2.00
CA VAL A 122 -11.66 -13.84 -1.71
C VAL A 122 -12.84 -14.74 -1.33
N LYS A 123 -13.73 -14.26 -0.46
CA LYS A 123 -14.93 -15.02 -0.07
C LYS A 123 -15.82 -15.31 -1.25
N ASP A 124 -16.10 -14.31 -2.09
CA ASP A 124 -16.94 -14.47 -3.28
C ASP A 124 -16.33 -15.48 -4.27
N ALA A 125 -15.01 -15.50 -4.43
CA ALA A 125 -14.29 -16.44 -5.27
C ALA A 125 -14.30 -17.87 -4.70
N ILE A 126 -14.25 -18.03 -3.37
CA ILE A 126 -14.42 -19.32 -2.70
C ILE A 126 -15.86 -19.83 -2.89
N ASP A 127 -16.86 -18.98 -2.67
CA ASP A 127 -18.27 -19.33 -2.79
C ASP A 127 -18.62 -19.72 -4.25
N ALA A 128 -17.95 -19.12 -5.24
CA ALA A 128 -18.06 -19.48 -6.66
C ALA A 128 -17.33 -20.79 -7.06
N GLY A 129 -16.47 -21.33 -6.18
CA GLY A 129 -15.66 -22.51 -6.45
C GLY A 129 -14.37 -22.25 -7.22
N ASP A 130 -14.01 -20.98 -7.46
CA ASP A 130 -12.78 -20.59 -8.16
C ASP A 130 -11.54 -20.72 -7.28
N LEU A 131 -11.71 -20.56 -5.95
CA LEU A 131 -10.65 -20.72 -4.97
C LEU A 131 -10.96 -21.87 -4.00
N ARG A 132 -9.90 -22.48 -3.50
CA ARG A 132 -9.97 -23.58 -2.52
C ARG A 132 -10.64 -23.12 -1.21
N PRO A 133 -11.59 -23.93 -0.64
CA PRO A 133 -12.36 -23.54 0.53
C PRO A 133 -11.70 -23.90 1.87
N ASP A 134 -10.55 -24.60 1.85
CA ASP A 134 -9.89 -25.15 3.03
C ASP A 134 -9.10 -24.11 3.85
N VAL A 135 -9.03 -22.86 3.38
CA VAL A 135 -8.41 -21.75 4.10
C VAL A 135 -9.42 -20.60 4.21
N ASP A 136 -9.53 -20.05 5.41
CA ASP A 136 -10.40 -18.91 5.69
C ASP A 136 -10.12 -17.70 4.78
N ALA A 137 -11.16 -17.04 4.29
CA ALA A 137 -11.06 -15.94 3.33
C ALA A 137 -10.22 -14.75 3.86
N ALA A 138 -10.34 -14.43 5.17
CA ALA A 138 -9.56 -13.34 5.76
C ALA A 138 -8.09 -13.72 5.89
N VAL A 139 -7.78 -15.00 6.15
CA VAL A 139 -6.41 -15.51 6.17
C VAL A 139 -5.81 -15.48 4.78
N ASN A 140 -6.53 -16.00 3.77
CA ASN A 140 -6.10 -15.96 2.37
C ASN A 140 -5.81 -14.52 1.90
N SER A 141 -6.72 -13.59 2.19
CA SER A 141 -6.52 -12.18 1.86
C SER A 141 -5.25 -11.61 2.50
N ARG A 142 -5.00 -11.90 3.79
CA ARG A 142 -3.78 -11.45 4.48
C ARG A 142 -2.50 -12.04 3.89
N LEU A 143 -2.52 -13.30 3.50
CA LEU A 143 -1.38 -13.96 2.86
C LEU A 143 -1.09 -13.34 1.49
N LEU A 144 -2.12 -13.14 0.66
CA LEU A 144 -2.01 -12.47 -0.63
C LEU A 144 -1.39 -11.08 -0.53
N PHE A 145 -1.96 -10.24 0.31
CA PHE A 145 -1.44 -8.87 0.49
C PHE A 145 -0.16 -8.83 1.32
N GLY A 146 0.13 -9.86 2.11
CA GLY A 146 1.44 -10.07 2.73
C GLY A 146 2.54 -10.25 1.68
N MET A 147 2.29 -11.04 0.62
CA MET A 147 3.22 -11.17 -0.51
C MET A 147 3.43 -9.83 -1.23
N VAL A 148 2.34 -9.10 -1.53
CA VAL A 148 2.45 -7.75 -2.14
C VAL A 148 3.27 -6.83 -1.26
N ASN A 149 2.95 -6.75 0.03
CA ASN A 149 3.62 -5.84 0.97
C ASN A 149 5.09 -6.21 1.20
N SER A 150 5.48 -7.48 1.05
CA SER A 150 6.88 -7.90 1.21
C SER A 150 7.83 -7.23 0.20
N LEU A 151 7.31 -6.74 -0.92
CA LEU A 151 8.10 -6.02 -1.92
C LEU A 151 8.82 -4.81 -1.31
N VAL A 152 8.25 -4.13 -0.31
CA VAL A 152 8.89 -2.95 0.31
C VAL A 152 10.22 -3.28 1.02
N GLU A 153 10.42 -4.54 1.40
CA GLU A 153 11.61 -4.95 2.15
C GLU A 153 12.84 -5.13 1.26
N TRP A 154 12.63 -5.56 0.02
CA TRP A 154 13.74 -5.92 -0.87
C TRP A 154 13.77 -5.16 -2.21
N LEU A 155 12.65 -4.58 -2.65
CA LEU A 155 12.64 -3.80 -3.88
C LEU A 155 13.48 -2.53 -3.74
N ARG A 156 14.33 -2.28 -4.72
CA ARG A 156 15.19 -1.10 -4.77
C ARG A 156 14.86 -0.27 -6.02
N PRO A 157 15.06 1.06 -5.98
CA PRO A 157 14.85 1.93 -7.14
C PRO A 157 15.71 1.54 -8.36
N THR A 158 16.80 0.82 -8.14
CA THR A 158 17.72 0.32 -9.17
C THR A 158 17.33 -1.06 -9.70
N SER A 159 16.20 -1.63 -9.27
CA SER A 159 15.72 -2.92 -9.77
C SER A 159 15.47 -2.86 -11.28
N THR A 160 15.86 -3.93 -11.98
CA THR A 160 15.60 -4.10 -13.42
C THR A 160 14.19 -4.62 -13.71
N HIS A 161 13.46 -5.08 -12.67
CA HIS A 161 12.09 -5.57 -12.82
C HIS A 161 11.12 -4.40 -12.94
N THR A 162 10.25 -4.47 -13.93
CA THR A 162 9.16 -3.52 -14.09
C THR A 162 8.02 -3.80 -13.11
N ALA A 163 7.12 -2.83 -12.90
CA ALA A 163 5.93 -3.04 -12.08
C ALA A 163 5.06 -4.20 -12.63
N SER A 164 4.98 -4.32 -13.95
CA SER A 164 4.25 -5.42 -14.63
C SER A 164 4.89 -6.78 -14.36
N ASP A 165 6.24 -6.89 -14.46
CA ASP A 165 6.93 -8.16 -14.19
C ASP A 165 6.70 -8.65 -12.77
N LEU A 166 6.71 -7.72 -11.80
CA LEU A 166 6.47 -8.03 -10.39
C LEU A 166 4.98 -8.38 -10.14
N ALA A 167 4.05 -7.69 -10.80
CA ALA A 167 2.64 -8.00 -10.72
C ALA A 167 2.34 -9.40 -11.29
N ASP A 168 2.95 -9.75 -12.42
CA ASP A 168 2.85 -11.08 -13.02
C ASP A 168 3.45 -12.17 -12.12
N ALA A 169 4.59 -11.91 -11.51
CA ALA A 169 5.24 -12.86 -10.62
C ALA A 169 4.40 -13.13 -9.37
N VAL A 170 3.89 -12.07 -8.72
CA VAL A 170 3.02 -12.19 -7.54
C VAL A 170 1.71 -12.89 -7.90
N ALA A 171 1.07 -12.51 -9.02
CA ALA A 171 -0.19 -13.13 -9.45
C ALA A 171 -0.02 -14.64 -9.71
N ARG A 172 1.01 -15.01 -10.48
CA ARG A 172 1.29 -16.44 -10.72
C ARG A 172 1.58 -17.22 -9.44
N ALA A 173 2.45 -16.69 -8.58
CA ALA A 173 2.78 -17.36 -7.32
C ALA A 173 1.55 -17.55 -6.41
N ALA A 174 0.66 -16.56 -6.38
CA ALA A 174 -0.53 -16.59 -5.55
C ALA A 174 -1.64 -17.49 -6.16
N PHE A 175 -2.03 -17.22 -7.40
CA PHE A 175 -3.25 -17.82 -7.97
C PHE A 175 -3.04 -19.22 -8.50
N ASP A 176 -1.87 -19.58 -9.00
CA ASP A 176 -1.57 -20.98 -9.37
C ASP A 176 -1.56 -21.91 -8.14
N GLY A 177 -1.24 -21.38 -6.95
CA GLY A 177 -1.33 -22.09 -5.67
C GLY A 177 -2.71 -22.09 -5.02
N LEU A 178 -3.60 -21.14 -5.37
CA LEU A 178 -4.91 -20.95 -4.76
C LEU A 178 -6.06 -21.52 -5.58
N ARG A 179 -5.88 -21.76 -6.87
CA ARG A 179 -6.92 -22.33 -7.74
C ARG A 179 -7.35 -23.73 -7.26
N SER A 180 -8.63 -24.01 -7.31
CA SER A 180 -9.12 -25.38 -7.10
C SER A 180 -8.65 -26.27 -8.25
N ARG A 181 -8.24 -27.49 -7.93
CA ARG A 181 -7.85 -28.52 -8.90
C ARG A 181 -9.07 -29.36 -9.28
#